data_507fda5c2718ec98cb7088be00288049
#
_entry.id   507fda5c2718ec98cb7088be00288049
#
_cell.length_a   1.000
_cell.length_b   1.000
_cell.length_c   1.000
_cell.angle_alpha   90.00
_cell.angle_beta   90.00
_cell.angle_gamma   90.00
#
_symmetry.space_group_name_H-M   'P 1'
#
loop_
_entity.id
_entity.type
_entity.pdbx_description
1 polymer ?
#
loop_
_entity_poly.entity_id
_entity_poly.type
_entity_poly.pdbx_seq_one_letter_code
_entity_poly.pdbx_strand_id
1 'polypeptide(L)'
;LGLPVLCTSFAEAKAALGYSDDFANYDLCEVMYTHFQLFGCQPVILCNMLNPATMKATVTAADINLTDHKALLPIDAINDASLVVKPSTSGSALTKGTDYEAYYSGENLVVEAIEGGSAYSAAKLNIAYNKVDTSKVTKTVVAGGFAAVDSCMSTVGIVPDLLLAPKYSSESEVAAVMATKAGGINGMFGAKALVDLDTATANSYTAAVSTKADKG
;
A
#
# COMPACT_ATOMS: atom_id res chain seq x y z
N LEU A 1 -3.04 1.34 -11.25
CA LEU A 1 -3.07 0.38 -10.16
C LEU A 1 -2.95 -1.03 -10.71
N GLY A 2 -2.18 -1.89 -10.01
CA GLY A 2 -1.93 -3.23 -10.53
C GLY A 2 -1.14 -3.28 -11.84
N LEU A 3 -0.53 -2.18 -12.26
CA LEU A 3 0.38 -2.18 -13.39
C LEU A 3 1.78 -2.56 -12.92
N PRO A 4 2.54 -3.31 -13.74
CA PRO A 4 3.92 -3.63 -13.42
C PRO A 4 4.80 -2.38 -13.51
N VAL A 5 5.63 -2.17 -12.50
CA VAL A 5 6.63 -1.10 -12.43
C VAL A 5 8.00 -1.75 -12.30
N LEU A 6 8.86 -1.53 -13.29
CA LEU A 6 10.25 -1.99 -13.26
C LEU A 6 11.08 -1.00 -12.43
N CYS A 7 11.75 -1.51 -11.41
CA CYS A 7 12.63 -0.73 -10.56
C CYS A 7 14.03 -1.35 -10.58
N THR A 8 15.05 -0.51 -10.76
CA THR A 8 16.47 -0.90 -10.73
C THR A 8 17.17 -0.42 -9.47
N SER A 9 16.47 0.36 -8.65
CA SER A 9 17.00 0.86 -7.38
C SER A 9 15.88 1.10 -6.36
N PHE A 10 16.26 1.16 -5.08
CA PHE A 10 15.36 1.51 -3.99
C PHE A 10 14.79 2.93 -4.14
N ALA A 11 15.61 3.87 -4.65
CA ALA A 11 15.16 5.24 -4.87
C ALA A 11 14.05 5.32 -5.92
N GLU A 12 14.19 4.59 -7.04
CA GLU A 12 13.14 4.48 -8.07
C GLU A 12 11.85 3.85 -7.51
N ALA A 13 11.98 2.75 -6.76
CA ALA A 13 10.83 2.08 -6.16
C ALA A 13 10.07 3.01 -5.20
N LYS A 14 10.78 3.75 -4.34
CA LYS A 14 10.18 4.75 -3.44
C LYS A 14 9.49 5.88 -4.19
N ALA A 15 10.12 6.40 -5.24
CA ALA A 15 9.55 7.49 -6.02
C ALA A 15 8.28 7.06 -6.77
N ALA A 16 8.25 5.81 -7.28
CA ALA A 16 7.13 5.30 -8.07
C ALA A 16 5.94 4.82 -7.23
N LEU A 17 6.21 4.21 -6.07
CA LEU A 17 5.20 3.46 -5.30
C LEU A 17 4.97 3.99 -3.88
N GLY A 18 5.80 4.94 -3.43
CA GLY A 18 5.84 5.35 -2.04
C GLY A 18 6.59 4.34 -1.15
N TYR A 19 6.80 4.69 0.09
CA TYR A 19 7.49 3.82 1.04
C TYR A 19 7.14 4.17 2.48
N SER A 20 7.04 3.14 3.32
CA SER A 20 6.89 3.23 4.75
C SER A 20 7.68 2.11 5.42
N ASP A 21 8.27 2.37 6.59
CA ASP A 21 8.90 1.34 7.41
C ASP A 21 7.88 0.51 8.21
N ASP A 22 6.59 0.81 8.11
CA ASP A 22 5.50 0.02 8.68
C ASP A 22 5.20 -1.21 7.84
N PHE A 23 6.09 -2.21 7.90
CA PHE A 23 5.98 -3.46 7.13
C PHE A 23 4.80 -4.35 7.57
N ALA A 24 4.21 -4.07 8.74
CA ALA A 24 3.02 -4.78 9.18
C ALA A 24 1.79 -4.44 8.32
N ASN A 25 1.71 -3.19 7.87
CA ASN A 25 0.61 -2.66 7.07
C ASN A 25 0.95 -2.52 5.58
N TYR A 26 2.23 -2.45 5.21
CA TYR A 26 2.68 -2.20 3.84
C TYR A 26 3.68 -3.26 3.35
N ASP A 27 3.17 -4.46 3.05
CA ASP A 27 3.96 -5.63 2.66
C ASP A 27 4.90 -5.36 1.47
N LEU A 28 4.46 -4.58 0.48
CA LEU A 28 5.28 -4.24 -0.68
C LEU A 28 6.52 -3.43 -0.29
N CYS A 29 6.44 -2.61 0.77
CA CYS A 29 7.58 -1.85 1.28
C CYS A 29 8.64 -2.76 1.91
N GLU A 30 8.23 -3.85 2.58
CA GLU A 30 9.15 -4.88 3.07
C GLU A 30 9.90 -5.56 1.92
N VAL A 31 9.19 -5.90 0.82
CA VAL A 31 9.80 -6.46 -0.39
C VAL A 31 10.80 -5.49 -1.00
N MET A 32 10.45 -4.21 -1.12
CA MET A 32 11.35 -3.18 -1.63
C MET A 32 12.62 -3.06 -0.78
N TYR A 33 12.47 -3.02 0.53
CA TYR A 33 13.60 -2.93 1.47
C TYR A 33 14.50 -4.17 1.38
N THR A 34 13.92 -5.36 1.46
CA THR A 34 14.69 -6.61 1.43
C THR A 34 15.45 -6.80 0.12
N HIS A 35 14.80 -6.60 -1.03
CA HIS A 35 15.44 -6.79 -2.32
C HIS A 35 16.54 -5.76 -2.57
N PHE A 36 16.23 -4.47 -2.42
CA PHE A 36 17.19 -3.42 -2.81
C PHE A 36 18.22 -3.09 -1.73
N GLN A 37 17.80 -3.02 -0.44
CA GLN A 37 18.69 -2.56 0.63
C GLN A 37 19.47 -3.70 1.29
N LEU A 38 18.83 -4.86 1.53
CA LEU A 38 19.51 -5.96 2.20
C LEU A 38 20.28 -6.84 1.24
N PHE A 39 19.71 -7.19 0.09
CA PHE A 39 20.30 -8.19 -0.79
C PHE A 39 20.81 -7.62 -2.13
N GLY A 40 20.54 -6.36 -2.46
CA GLY A 40 20.98 -5.75 -3.72
C GLY A 40 20.43 -6.46 -4.96
N CYS A 41 19.28 -7.11 -4.85
CA CYS A 41 18.63 -7.80 -5.96
C CYS A 41 17.95 -6.81 -6.88
N GLN A 42 18.35 -6.81 -8.16
CA GLN A 42 17.79 -5.94 -9.19
C GLN A 42 18.00 -6.54 -10.59
N PRO A 43 17.14 -6.24 -11.58
CA PRO A 43 15.91 -5.46 -11.47
C PRO A 43 14.78 -6.22 -10.77
N VAL A 44 13.78 -5.49 -10.24
CA VAL A 44 12.56 -6.05 -9.64
C VAL A 44 11.34 -5.42 -10.30
N ILE A 45 10.34 -6.23 -10.68
CA ILE A 45 9.04 -5.74 -11.14
C ILE A 45 8.09 -5.75 -9.94
N LEU A 46 7.57 -4.59 -9.59
CA LEU A 46 6.67 -4.39 -8.46
C LEU A 46 5.26 -4.07 -8.95
N CYS A 47 4.25 -4.66 -8.31
CA CYS A 47 2.83 -4.37 -8.56
C CYS A 47 2.16 -3.92 -7.28
N ASN A 48 1.76 -2.65 -7.20
CA ASN A 48 1.01 -2.14 -6.06
C ASN A 48 -0.49 -2.39 -6.26
N MET A 49 -1.07 -3.20 -5.36
CA MET A 49 -2.49 -3.54 -5.37
C MET A 49 -3.33 -2.63 -4.46
N LEU A 50 -2.70 -1.80 -3.64
CA LEU A 50 -3.39 -0.87 -2.74
C LEU A 50 -3.96 0.33 -3.52
N ASN A 51 -5.29 0.49 -3.49
CA ASN A 51 -6.00 1.58 -4.16
C ASN A 51 -6.62 2.57 -3.16
N PRO A 52 -6.01 3.72 -2.90
CA PRO A 52 -6.54 4.71 -1.96
C PRO A 52 -7.93 5.26 -2.35
N ALA A 53 -8.33 5.17 -3.62
CA ALA A 53 -9.65 5.62 -4.04
C ALA A 53 -10.79 4.71 -3.55
N THR A 54 -10.52 3.41 -3.43
CA THR A 54 -11.52 2.40 -3.06
C THR A 54 -11.19 1.68 -1.74
N MET A 55 -9.90 1.54 -1.40
CA MET A 55 -9.41 0.86 -0.20
C MET A 55 -9.17 1.89 0.92
N LYS A 56 -10.25 2.39 1.47
CA LYS A 56 -10.22 3.41 2.53
C LYS A 56 -11.20 3.10 3.65
N ALA A 57 -10.86 3.57 4.85
CA ALA A 57 -11.67 3.54 6.05
C ALA A 57 -11.94 4.96 6.53
N THR A 58 -13.14 5.20 7.08
CA THR A 58 -13.50 6.49 7.63
C THR A 58 -12.97 6.64 9.05
N VAL A 59 -12.29 7.73 9.30
CA VAL A 59 -11.90 8.18 10.64
C VAL A 59 -12.92 9.21 11.10
N THR A 60 -13.60 8.90 12.20
CA THR A 60 -14.60 9.79 12.79
C THR A 60 -13.96 11.09 13.28
N ALA A 61 -14.72 12.17 13.22
CA ALA A 61 -14.25 13.48 13.63
C ALA A 61 -13.74 13.47 15.09
N ALA A 62 -12.53 13.98 15.26
CA ALA A 62 -11.88 14.14 16.56
C ALA A 62 -11.22 15.51 16.64
N ASP A 63 -11.09 16.01 17.87
CA ASP A 63 -10.38 17.26 18.12
C ASP A 63 -8.87 17.04 18.03
N ILE A 64 -8.21 17.80 17.17
CA ILE A 64 -6.77 17.78 16.96
C ILE A 64 -6.20 19.16 17.31
N ASN A 65 -5.24 19.19 18.20
CA ASN A 65 -4.59 20.45 18.63
C ASN A 65 -3.73 21.02 17.50
N LEU A 66 -3.70 22.34 17.40
CA LEU A 66 -2.81 23.05 16.51
C LEU A 66 -1.51 23.41 17.24
N THR A 67 -0.41 23.23 16.53
CA THR A 67 0.90 23.77 16.91
C THR A 67 1.37 24.63 15.74
N ASP A 68 1.70 25.89 16.00
CA ASP A 68 2.06 26.85 14.96
C ASP A 68 1.04 26.90 13.82
N HIS A 69 -0.26 26.94 14.18
CA HIS A 69 -1.41 26.96 13.27
C HIS A 69 -1.57 25.68 12.42
N LYS A 70 -0.91 24.56 12.76
CA LYS A 70 -0.92 23.30 12.02
C LYS A 70 -1.49 22.15 12.86
N ALA A 71 -2.43 21.43 12.30
CA ALA A 71 -2.84 20.11 12.76
C ALA A 71 -2.12 19.05 11.94
N LEU A 72 -1.55 18.02 12.60
CA LEU A 72 -0.85 16.94 11.96
C LEU A 72 -1.71 15.67 11.98
N LEU A 73 -2.04 15.17 10.81
CA LEU A 73 -2.72 13.89 10.60
C LEU A 73 -1.70 12.84 10.15
N PRO A 74 -1.94 11.54 10.41
CA PRO A 74 -1.08 10.48 9.91
C PRO A 74 -0.91 10.54 8.38
N ILE A 75 0.20 10.02 7.86
CA ILE A 75 0.50 10.01 6.42
C ILE A 75 -0.51 9.21 5.59
N ASP A 76 -1.18 8.23 6.21
CA ASP A 76 -2.23 7.42 5.60
C ASP A 76 -3.58 8.16 5.46
N ALA A 77 -3.71 9.36 6.05
CA ALA A 77 -4.86 10.23 5.85
C ALA A 77 -4.94 10.69 4.39
N ILE A 78 -6.14 10.65 3.82
CA ILE A 78 -6.35 10.97 2.41
C ILE A 78 -6.81 12.42 2.27
N ASN A 79 -6.05 13.21 1.50
CA ASN A 79 -6.39 14.60 1.20
C ASN A 79 -7.38 14.68 0.02
N ASP A 80 -8.61 14.30 0.28
CA ASP A 80 -9.71 14.34 -0.70
C ASP A 80 -10.95 15.05 -0.11
N ALA A 81 -12.09 14.95 -0.78
CA ALA A 81 -13.35 15.54 -0.32
C ALA A 81 -13.88 14.98 1.01
N SER A 82 -13.30 13.89 1.53
CA SER A 82 -13.64 13.34 2.84
C SER A 82 -12.98 14.08 4.01
N LEU A 83 -11.96 14.91 3.73
CA LEU A 83 -11.31 15.75 4.73
C LEU A 83 -12.26 16.91 5.08
N VAL A 84 -12.94 16.77 6.21
CA VAL A 84 -13.87 17.77 6.73
C VAL A 84 -13.26 18.40 7.96
N VAL A 85 -12.98 19.68 7.89
CA VAL A 85 -12.34 20.48 8.97
C VAL A 85 -13.39 21.43 9.54
N LYS A 86 -13.52 21.45 10.87
CA LYS A 86 -14.44 22.33 11.60
C LYS A 86 -13.73 23.01 12.76
N PRO A 87 -14.17 24.20 13.18
CA PRO A 87 -13.59 24.89 14.36
C PRO A 87 -13.97 24.19 15.68
N SER A 88 -15.05 23.42 15.68
CA SER A 88 -15.54 22.63 16.82
C SER A 88 -16.50 21.54 16.33
N THR A 89 -16.88 20.60 17.20
CA THR A 89 -17.82 19.50 16.89
C THR A 89 -19.15 20.00 16.32
N SER A 90 -19.68 21.11 16.81
CA SER A 90 -20.95 21.72 16.36
C SER A 90 -20.77 22.83 15.32
N GLY A 91 -19.52 23.16 14.97
CA GLY A 91 -19.21 24.23 13.99
C GLY A 91 -19.54 23.81 12.56
N SER A 92 -19.75 24.81 11.69
CA SER A 92 -19.84 24.60 10.26
C SER A 92 -18.50 24.19 9.68
N ALA A 93 -18.50 23.42 8.57
CA ALA A 93 -17.27 23.06 7.89
C ALA A 93 -16.55 24.30 7.36
N LEU A 94 -15.26 24.33 7.55
CA LEU A 94 -14.34 25.35 7.05
C LEU A 94 -14.05 25.12 5.57
N THR A 95 -13.65 26.16 4.86
CA THR A 95 -13.40 26.13 3.41
C THR A 95 -11.90 26.04 3.15
N LYS A 96 -11.49 24.99 2.43
CA LYS A 96 -10.12 24.84 1.95
C LYS A 96 -9.79 25.97 0.96
N GLY A 97 -8.58 26.50 1.06
CA GLY A 97 -8.11 27.65 0.27
C GLY A 97 -8.54 29.02 0.83
N THR A 98 -9.39 29.04 1.87
CA THR A 98 -9.83 30.28 2.54
C THR A 98 -9.55 30.25 4.02
N ASP A 99 -9.96 29.18 4.70
CA ASP A 99 -9.77 29.03 6.15
C ASP A 99 -8.55 28.17 6.47
N TYR A 100 -8.23 27.20 5.63
CA TYR A 100 -7.11 26.29 5.79
C TYR A 100 -6.57 25.78 4.46
N GLU A 101 -5.30 25.33 4.46
CA GLU A 101 -4.71 24.48 3.41
C GLU A 101 -4.43 23.08 3.94
N ALA A 102 -4.36 22.11 3.03
CA ALA A 102 -4.00 20.74 3.36
C ALA A 102 -3.02 20.18 2.34
N TYR A 103 -1.86 19.70 2.84
CA TYR A 103 -0.75 19.20 2.03
C TYR A 103 0.05 18.14 2.78
N TYR A 104 0.74 17.27 2.03
CA TYR A 104 1.65 16.29 2.64
C TYR A 104 3.02 16.90 2.92
N SER A 105 3.55 16.67 4.11
CA SER A 105 4.89 17.11 4.51
C SER A 105 5.50 16.09 5.48
N GLY A 106 6.68 15.54 5.14
CA GLY A 106 7.29 14.48 5.92
C GLY A 106 6.37 13.26 6.04
N GLU A 107 6.11 12.83 7.25
CA GLU A 107 5.25 11.68 7.57
C GLU A 107 3.81 12.08 7.93
N ASN A 108 3.37 13.26 7.54
CA ASN A 108 2.06 13.78 7.92
C ASN A 108 1.29 14.38 6.74
N LEU A 109 -0.04 14.28 6.81
CA LEU A 109 -0.93 15.20 6.14
C LEU A 109 -1.12 16.40 7.08
N VAL A 110 -0.65 17.56 6.65
CA VAL A 110 -0.72 18.82 7.42
C VAL A 110 -1.98 19.57 7.04
N VAL A 111 -2.77 19.98 8.03
CA VAL A 111 -3.86 20.95 7.88
C VAL A 111 -3.42 22.25 8.53
N GLU A 112 -3.13 23.25 7.72
CA GLU A 112 -2.58 24.55 8.14
C GLU A 112 -3.64 25.64 8.05
N ALA A 113 -3.88 26.34 9.15
CA ALA A 113 -4.82 27.46 9.18
C ALA A 113 -4.25 28.67 8.46
N ILE A 114 -5.05 29.28 7.58
CA ILE A 114 -4.65 30.47 6.81
C ILE A 114 -4.84 31.73 7.65
N GLU A 115 -3.88 32.63 7.61
CA GLU A 115 -3.97 33.94 8.28
C GLU A 115 -5.17 34.73 7.76
N GLY A 116 -6.00 35.21 8.69
CA GLY A 116 -7.27 35.88 8.36
C GLY A 116 -8.45 34.94 8.14
N GLY A 117 -8.23 33.63 8.02
CA GLY A 117 -9.29 32.62 7.95
C GLY A 117 -9.87 32.30 9.32
N SER A 118 -11.07 31.70 9.33
CA SER A 118 -11.82 31.38 10.58
C SER A 118 -11.12 30.34 11.47
N ALA A 119 -10.15 29.60 10.93
CA ALA A 119 -9.37 28.60 11.66
C ALA A 119 -8.15 29.19 12.40
N TYR A 120 -7.68 30.38 12.02
CA TYR A 120 -6.36 30.88 12.41
C TYR A 120 -6.15 31.05 13.91
N SER A 121 -7.18 31.51 14.63
CA SER A 121 -7.15 31.69 16.09
C SER A 121 -7.53 30.45 16.90
N ALA A 122 -7.86 29.35 16.23
CA ALA A 122 -8.27 28.13 16.90
C ALA A 122 -7.09 27.43 17.59
N ALA A 123 -7.29 26.98 18.83
CA ALA A 123 -6.30 26.11 19.52
C ALA A 123 -6.38 24.65 19.04
N LYS A 124 -7.52 24.24 18.50
CA LYS A 124 -7.78 22.90 17.97
C LYS A 124 -8.81 22.97 16.86
N LEU A 125 -8.80 21.96 15.99
CA LEU A 125 -9.79 21.75 14.94
C LEU A 125 -10.42 20.37 15.11
N ASN A 126 -11.71 20.27 14.80
CA ASN A 126 -12.43 19.01 14.76
C ASN A 126 -12.37 18.47 13.33
N ILE A 127 -11.63 17.37 13.11
CA ILE A 127 -11.29 16.89 11.78
C ILE A 127 -11.78 15.45 11.59
N ALA A 128 -12.54 15.22 10.49
CA ALA A 128 -12.90 13.92 9.97
C ALA A 128 -12.21 13.72 8.63
N TYR A 129 -11.81 12.50 8.31
CA TYR A 129 -11.15 12.16 7.05
C TYR A 129 -11.26 10.67 6.74
N ASN A 130 -10.98 10.28 5.52
CA ASN A 130 -10.71 8.88 5.20
C ASN A 130 -9.21 8.63 5.27
N LYS A 131 -8.85 7.43 5.70
CA LYS A 131 -7.48 6.94 5.64
C LYS A 131 -7.37 5.71 4.75
N VAL A 132 -6.18 5.42 4.27
CA VAL A 132 -5.88 4.18 3.55
C VAL A 132 -6.17 2.98 4.44
N ASP A 133 -6.84 1.97 3.88
CA ASP A 133 -7.18 0.72 4.56
C ASP A 133 -6.50 -0.45 3.87
N THR A 134 -5.34 -0.82 4.38
CA THR A 134 -4.52 -1.91 3.86
C THR A 134 -5.16 -3.28 4.02
N SER A 135 -6.09 -3.45 4.99
CA SER A 135 -6.82 -4.71 5.18
C SER A 135 -7.71 -5.10 3.99
N LYS A 136 -7.99 -4.14 3.11
CA LYS A 136 -8.71 -4.38 1.84
C LYS A 136 -7.86 -4.94 0.73
N VAL A 137 -6.54 -5.02 0.90
CA VAL A 137 -5.66 -5.81 0.05
C VAL A 137 -5.80 -7.27 0.49
N THR A 138 -6.82 -7.94 -0.01
CA THR A 138 -7.13 -9.34 0.32
C THR A 138 -6.38 -10.29 -0.60
N LYS A 139 -6.35 -11.58 -0.25
CA LYS A 139 -5.81 -12.64 -1.11
C LYS A 139 -6.42 -12.63 -2.52
N THR A 140 -7.72 -12.39 -2.65
CA THR A 140 -8.40 -12.30 -3.96
C THR A 140 -7.91 -11.11 -4.78
N VAL A 141 -7.66 -9.97 -4.14
CA VAL A 141 -7.07 -8.79 -4.79
C VAL A 141 -5.65 -9.11 -5.28
N VAL A 142 -4.84 -9.76 -4.45
CA VAL A 142 -3.46 -10.14 -4.80
C VAL A 142 -3.46 -11.18 -5.91
N ALA A 143 -4.30 -12.22 -5.83
CA ALA A 143 -4.45 -13.22 -6.90
C ALA A 143 -4.82 -12.55 -8.23
N GLY A 144 -5.80 -11.63 -8.22
CA GLY A 144 -6.18 -10.85 -9.40
C GLY A 144 -5.04 -9.99 -9.96
N GLY A 145 -4.13 -9.52 -9.11
CA GLY A 145 -2.95 -8.74 -9.49
C GLY A 145 -1.96 -9.48 -10.39
N PHE A 146 -1.92 -10.80 -10.32
CA PHE A 146 -1.06 -11.61 -11.20
C PHE A 146 -1.46 -11.56 -12.68
N ALA A 147 -2.61 -11.00 -13.03
CA ALA A 147 -2.93 -10.68 -14.43
C ALA A 147 -1.93 -9.70 -15.05
N ALA A 148 -1.32 -8.83 -14.24
CA ALA A 148 -0.30 -7.88 -14.67
C ALA A 148 0.96 -8.55 -15.25
N VAL A 149 1.25 -9.81 -14.88
CA VAL A 149 2.41 -10.54 -15.37
C VAL A 149 2.37 -10.69 -16.89
N ASP A 150 1.19 -10.88 -17.47
CA ASP A 150 1.01 -11.01 -18.92
C ASP A 150 1.34 -9.71 -19.68
N SER A 151 1.27 -8.56 -19.01
CA SER A 151 1.58 -7.26 -19.60
C SER A 151 3.03 -6.81 -19.39
N CYS A 152 3.85 -7.54 -18.62
CA CYS A 152 5.21 -7.12 -18.28
C CYS A 152 6.05 -6.87 -19.54
N MET A 153 6.04 -7.78 -20.50
CA MET A 153 6.82 -7.61 -21.73
C MET A 153 6.43 -6.36 -22.51
N SER A 154 5.14 -6.07 -22.61
CA SER A 154 4.64 -4.90 -23.36
C SER A 154 4.78 -3.59 -22.58
N THR A 155 4.76 -3.63 -21.24
CA THR A 155 4.76 -2.43 -20.38
C THR A 155 6.16 -2.03 -19.95
N VAL A 156 6.98 -3.02 -19.54
CA VAL A 156 8.30 -2.78 -18.95
C VAL A 156 9.45 -3.46 -19.73
N GLY A 157 9.14 -4.19 -20.81
CA GLY A 157 10.13 -4.78 -21.72
C GLY A 157 10.84 -6.04 -21.18
N ILE A 158 10.42 -6.57 -20.05
CA ILE A 158 11.02 -7.74 -19.39
C ILE A 158 9.90 -8.67 -18.92
N VAL A 159 10.15 -9.99 -19.00
CA VAL A 159 9.29 -11.02 -18.41
C VAL A 159 9.93 -11.50 -17.12
N PRO A 160 9.17 -11.62 -16.00
CA PRO A 160 9.74 -12.10 -14.75
C PRO A 160 10.05 -13.60 -14.79
N ASP A 161 11.21 -13.98 -14.24
CA ASP A 161 11.61 -15.38 -14.04
C ASP A 161 11.09 -15.97 -12.72
N LEU A 162 10.82 -15.10 -11.73
CA LEU A 162 10.31 -15.48 -10.43
C LEU A 162 9.05 -14.70 -10.10
N LEU A 163 8.04 -15.39 -9.56
CA LEU A 163 6.79 -14.81 -9.06
C LEU A 163 6.75 -14.94 -7.55
N LEU A 164 6.45 -13.82 -6.87
CA LEU A 164 6.45 -13.69 -5.42
C LEU A 164 5.17 -12.98 -4.95
N ALA A 165 4.59 -13.45 -3.87
CA ALA A 165 3.55 -12.75 -3.12
C ALA A 165 3.71 -13.02 -1.62
N PRO A 166 4.73 -12.44 -0.98
CA PRO A 166 4.98 -12.66 0.45
C PRO A 166 3.75 -12.39 1.30
N LYS A 167 3.54 -13.19 2.35
CA LYS A 167 2.34 -13.22 3.21
C LYS A 167 1.07 -13.78 2.55
N TYR A 168 0.93 -13.65 1.23
CA TYR A 168 -0.28 -14.10 0.52
C TYR A 168 -0.10 -15.43 -0.20
N SER A 169 1.12 -15.79 -0.60
CA SER A 169 1.36 -17.02 -1.37
C SER A 169 1.08 -18.32 -0.56
N SER A 170 1.01 -18.23 0.77
CA SER A 170 0.53 -19.34 1.61
C SER A 170 -0.95 -19.65 1.42
N GLU A 171 -1.76 -18.73 0.90
CA GLU A 171 -3.15 -18.94 0.56
C GLU A 171 -3.29 -19.73 -0.73
N SER A 172 -4.08 -20.81 -0.71
CA SER A 172 -4.23 -21.74 -1.86
C SER A 172 -4.71 -21.04 -3.14
N GLU A 173 -5.58 -20.05 -3.03
CA GLU A 173 -6.06 -19.24 -4.16
C GLU A 173 -4.90 -18.50 -4.85
N VAL A 174 -4.02 -17.85 -4.08
CA VAL A 174 -2.87 -17.11 -4.60
C VAL A 174 -1.84 -18.08 -5.19
N ALA A 175 -1.50 -19.14 -4.45
CA ALA A 175 -0.57 -20.17 -4.91
C ALA A 175 -0.99 -20.78 -6.26
N ALA A 176 -2.27 -21.11 -6.42
CA ALA A 176 -2.80 -21.68 -7.66
C ALA A 176 -2.68 -20.71 -8.85
N VAL A 177 -2.97 -19.43 -8.64
CA VAL A 177 -2.81 -18.41 -9.69
C VAL A 177 -1.33 -18.20 -10.03
N MET A 178 -0.45 -18.14 -9.02
CA MET A 178 1.00 -18.05 -9.23
C MET A 178 1.54 -19.22 -10.01
N ALA A 179 1.16 -20.47 -9.67
CA ALA A 179 1.57 -21.67 -10.39
C ALA A 179 1.08 -21.65 -11.85
N THR A 180 -0.17 -21.26 -12.07
CA THR A 180 -0.75 -21.15 -13.42
C THR A 180 0.03 -20.13 -14.26
N LYS A 181 0.33 -18.96 -13.71
CA LYS A 181 1.11 -17.92 -14.41
C LYS A 181 2.55 -18.34 -14.64
N ALA A 182 3.18 -19.01 -13.67
CA ALA A 182 4.53 -19.53 -13.81
C ALA A 182 4.64 -20.60 -14.92
N GLY A 183 3.58 -21.40 -15.13
CA GLY A 183 3.51 -22.40 -16.19
C GLY A 183 3.43 -21.83 -17.61
N GLY A 184 3.00 -20.58 -17.77
CA GLY A 184 2.86 -19.98 -19.11
C GLY A 184 2.45 -18.52 -19.11
N ILE A 185 3.43 -17.61 -19.00
CA ILE A 185 3.21 -16.19 -19.22
C ILE A 185 2.97 -15.96 -20.72
N ASN A 186 1.77 -15.47 -21.07
CA ASN A 186 1.34 -15.29 -22.47
C ASN A 186 1.47 -16.57 -23.34
N GLY A 187 1.46 -17.75 -22.70
CA GLY A 187 1.64 -19.01 -23.41
C GLY A 187 3.02 -19.27 -24.01
N MET A 188 3.99 -18.38 -23.74
CA MET A 188 5.34 -18.43 -24.35
C MET A 188 6.48 -18.52 -23.34
N PHE A 189 6.34 -17.88 -22.18
CA PHE A 189 7.43 -17.76 -21.21
C PHE A 189 7.10 -18.53 -19.95
N GLY A 190 8.07 -19.29 -19.42
CA GLY A 190 7.95 -19.97 -18.13
C GLY A 190 8.62 -19.15 -17.04
N ALA A 191 8.10 -19.22 -15.83
CA ALA A 191 8.68 -18.66 -14.63
C ALA A 191 8.66 -19.70 -13.50
N LYS A 192 9.14 -19.32 -12.31
CA LYS A 192 8.99 -20.09 -11.07
C LYS A 192 8.16 -19.31 -10.08
N ALA A 193 7.18 -19.96 -9.48
CA ALA A 193 6.43 -19.43 -8.34
C ALA A 193 7.10 -19.87 -7.03
N LEU A 194 7.41 -18.92 -6.16
CA LEU A 194 7.84 -19.20 -4.79
C LEU A 194 6.64 -19.04 -3.87
N VAL A 195 6.24 -20.13 -3.24
CA VAL A 195 5.05 -20.21 -2.39
C VAL A 195 5.50 -20.39 -0.94
N ASP A 196 5.01 -19.52 -0.06
CA ASP A 196 5.29 -19.58 1.36
C ASP A 196 4.51 -20.74 2.01
N LEU A 197 5.08 -21.30 3.07
CA LEU A 197 4.37 -22.15 4.01
C LEU A 197 3.96 -21.32 5.23
N ASP A 198 2.68 -21.40 5.60
CA ASP A 198 2.23 -20.79 6.85
C ASP A 198 2.85 -21.52 8.05
N THR A 199 3.77 -20.87 8.73
CA THR A 199 4.48 -21.43 9.87
C THR A 199 3.60 -21.61 11.13
N ALA A 200 2.43 -20.98 11.18
CA ALA A 200 1.48 -21.21 12.25
C ALA A 200 0.84 -22.62 12.16
N THR A 201 0.63 -23.10 10.94
CA THR A 201 0.09 -24.45 10.65
C THR A 201 1.19 -25.46 10.35
N ALA A 202 2.23 -25.07 9.60
CA ALA A 202 3.40 -25.89 9.26
C ALA A 202 4.52 -25.74 10.34
N ASN A 203 4.18 -25.95 11.61
CA ASN A 203 5.05 -25.71 12.77
C ASN A 203 5.98 -26.89 13.13
N SER A 204 5.97 -27.95 12.35
CA SER A 204 6.87 -29.10 12.47
C SER A 204 7.30 -29.57 11.09
N TYR A 205 8.41 -30.34 11.04
CA TYR A 205 8.90 -30.91 9.77
C TYR A 205 7.82 -31.75 9.06
N THR A 206 7.13 -32.61 9.81
CA THR A 206 6.06 -33.44 9.25
C THR A 206 4.90 -32.61 8.71
N ALA A 207 4.47 -31.61 9.45
CA ALA A 207 3.41 -30.69 9.01
C ALA A 207 3.84 -29.88 7.77
N ALA A 208 5.08 -29.41 7.73
CA ALA A 208 5.63 -28.69 6.58
C ALA A 208 5.68 -29.56 5.30
N VAL A 209 6.10 -30.83 5.43
CA VAL A 209 6.14 -31.78 4.31
C VAL A 209 4.74 -32.09 3.80
N SER A 210 3.77 -32.28 4.71
CA SER A 210 2.37 -32.50 4.32
C SER A 210 1.79 -31.28 3.59
N THR A 211 1.96 -30.10 4.18
CA THR A 211 1.47 -28.82 3.57
C THR A 211 2.10 -28.57 2.20
N LYS A 212 3.39 -28.92 2.03
CA LYS A 212 4.05 -28.82 0.72
C LYS A 212 3.43 -29.76 -0.29
N ALA A 213 3.14 -31.00 0.10
CA ALA A 213 2.53 -31.99 -0.78
C ALA A 213 1.11 -31.59 -1.23
N ASP A 214 0.36 -30.89 -0.36
CA ASP A 214 -0.97 -30.38 -0.67
C ASP A 214 -0.96 -29.17 -1.64
N LYS A 215 0.17 -28.50 -1.78
CA LYS A 215 0.31 -27.29 -2.62
C LYS A 215 0.99 -27.53 -3.94
N GLY A 216 1.59 -28.65 -4.14
CA GLY A 216 2.39 -28.87 -5.31
C GLY A 216 2.52 -30.14 -5.89
#